data_ba402b5f3202617e1cbe8627a16ee1b2
#
_entry.id   ba402b5f3202617e1cbe8627a16ee1b2
#
_cell.length_a   1.000
_cell.length_b   1.000
_cell.length_c   1.000
_cell.angle_alpha   90.00
_cell.angle_beta   90.00
_cell.angle_gamma   90.00
#
_symmetry.space_group_name_H-M   'P 1'
#
loop_
_entity.id
_entity.type
_entity.pdbx_description
1 polymer ?
#
loop_
_entity_poly.entity_id
_entity_poly.type
_entity_poly.pdbx_seq_one_letter_code
_entity_poly.pdbx_strand_id
1 'polypeptide(L)'
;MSRHIIHIHIPALFIAVARISRPELRNRPVAVAAARSGRSLVLSVSREARSEGVFKGMALQTARSRCPGLRVLPPEPRAEEAACRELDQVAARYTPCYESARPGHIYLDLSGTERLWGPARDAASRLRNEIRDRLGLVGNAGVAGNKLVSSIASRAVPFEGVLNVDQGREAGFLAPLKVGLVPGIGPVRRKLLSEELNIVRIRELAALDPDRLALVFGRQARVIHERALGIDPTPVYPLSRAPVIAEEAALSQEETDDSRLLGCLYRLVERCGRRMRKQGLIPQKGGLLLRYADHAEGGGRLTLIGPGFQDQDLYGPMEALFLKQCTRRVRVGFIRVWFWEFARPDPQLSLFNVPSPDDQKKQSLTRALDHIRDRYGETGIMYGRCEA
;
A
#
# COMPACT_ATOMS: atom_id res chain seq x y z
N MET A 1 -3.26 21.16 22.65
CA MET A 1 -4.52 20.60 22.07
C MET A 1 -4.43 19.09 22.10
N SER A 2 -5.46 18.42 22.59
CA SER A 2 -5.53 16.95 22.57
C SER A 2 -5.65 16.47 21.12
N ARG A 3 -4.84 15.48 20.74
CA ARG A 3 -4.95 14.85 19.41
C ARG A 3 -6.03 13.75 19.48
N HIS A 4 -6.86 13.71 18.44
CA HIS A 4 -7.91 12.71 18.28
C HIS A 4 -7.81 12.05 16.92
N ILE A 5 -7.13 10.90 16.88
CA ILE A 5 -6.93 10.13 15.66
C ILE A 5 -7.92 8.97 15.61
N ILE A 6 -8.72 8.93 14.56
CA ILE A 6 -9.57 7.78 14.25
C ILE A 6 -8.84 6.90 13.23
N HIS A 7 -8.85 5.60 13.43
CA HIS A 7 -8.46 4.63 12.42
C HIS A 7 -9.63 3.72 12.07
N ILE A 8 -10.03 3.71 10.81
CA ILE A 8 -11.00 2.76 10.27
C ILE A 8 -10.26 1.56 9.68
N HIS A 9 -10.71 0.36 10.04
CA HIS A 9 -10.20 -0.89 9.52
C HIS A 9 -11.32 -1.72 8.92
N ILE A 10 -11.30 -1.92 7.60
CA ILE A 10 -12.17 -2.86 6.90
C ILE A 10 -11.40 -4.18 6.74
N PRO A 11 -11.73 -5.23 7.49
CA PRO A 11 -11.02 -6.51 7.41
C PRO A 11 -11.21 -7.16 6.05
N ALA A 12 -10.10 -7.65 5.47
CA ALA A 12 -10.13 -8.37 4.19
C ALA A 12 -10.92 -7.63 3.09
N LEU A 13 -10.60 -6.34 2.83
CA LEU A 13 -11.34 -5.47 1.93
C LEU A 13 -11.70 -6.14 0.59
N PHE A 14 -10.76 -6.86 -0.05
CA PHE A 14 -11.02 -7.63 -1.29
C PHE A 14 -12.25 -8.54 -1.17
N ILE A 15 -12.34 -9.28 -0.05
CA ILE A 15 -13.44 -10.22 0.19
C ILE A 15 -14.71 -9.46 0.57
N ALA A 16 -14.59 -8.38 1.34
CA ALA A 16 -15.72 -7.54 1.70
C ALA A 16 -16.38 -6.96 0.43
N VAL A 17 -15.60 -6.42 -0.49
CA VAL A 17 -16.07 -5.91 -1.80
C VAL A 17 -16.70 -7.02 -2.62
N ALA A 18 -16.06 -8.18 -2.74
CA ALA A 18 -16.64 -9.31 -3.48
C ALA A 18 -17.98 -9.78 -2.90
N ARG A 19 -18.18 -9.71 -1.58
CA ARG A 19 -19.45 -10.08 -0.91
C ARG A 19 -20.58 -9.09 -1.15
N ILE A 20 -20.30 -7.88 -1.60
CA ILE A 20 -21.34 -6.92 -2.00
C ILE A 20 -21.97 -7.37 -3.31
N SER A 21 -21.14 -7.72 -4.30
CA SER A 21 -21.60 -8.16 -5.62
C SER A 21 -22.03 -9.62 -5.67
N ARG A 22 -21.56 -10.45 -4.71
CA ARG A 22 -21.81 -11.92 -4.64
C ARG A 22 -22.26 -12.31 -3.24
N PRO A 23 -23.54 -12.10 -2.89
CA PRO A 23 -24.08 -12.38 -1.55
C PRO A 23 -23.92 -13.84 -1.12
N GLU A 24 -23.83 -14.78 -2.06
CA GLU A 24 -23.61 -16.22 -1.82
C GLU A 24 -22.25 -16.54 -1.16
N LEU A 25 -21.33 -15.57 -1.16
CA LEU A 25 -20.03 -15.68 -0.46
C LEU A 25 -20.11 -15.30 1.02
N ARG A 26 -21.27 -14.79 1.49
CA ARG A 26 -21.45 -14.46 2.89
C ARG A 26 -21.41 -15.72 3.74
N ASN A 27 -20.75 -15.60 4.90
CA ASN A 27 -20.57 -16.69 5.87
C ASN A 27 -19.88 -17.94 5.28
N ARG A 28 -19.23 -17.82 4.14
CA ARG A 28 -18.46 -18.91 3.54
C ARG A 28 -16.96 -18.66 3.68
N PRO A 29 -16.13 -19.71 3.81
CA PRO A 29 -14.70 -19.57 3.78
C PRO A 29 -14.23 -19.13 2.39
N VAL A 30 -13.62 -17.95 2.31
CA VAL A 30 -13.15 -17.32 1.06
C VAL A 30 -11.68 -16.93 1.19
N ALA A 31 -10.92 -17.18 0.14
CA ALA A 31 -9.56 -16.65 -0.02
C ALA A 31 -9.41 -15.99 -1.39
N VAL A 32 -8.50 -15.01 -1.48
CA VAL A 32 -8.09 -14.38 -2.73
C VAL A 32 -6.68 -14.85 -3.07
N ALA A 33 -6.47 -15.33 -4.30
CA ALA A 33 -5.16 -15.73 -4.80
C ALA A 33 -5.00 -15.33 -6.27
N ALA A 34 -3.78 -14.92 -6.68
CA ALA A 34 -3.48 -14.37 -8.01
C ALA A 34 -3.67 -15.37 -9.16
N ALA A 35 -3.46 -16.66 -8.91
CA ALA A 35 -3.69 -17.72 -9.89
C ALA A 35 -4.33 -18.91 -9.19
N ARG A 36 -5.01 -19.77 -9.98
CA ARG A 36 -5.62 -21.00 -9.48
C ARG A 36 -4.62 -22.16 -9.31
N SER A 37 -3.34 -21.95 -9.59
CA SER A 37 -2.29 -22.95 -9.43
C SER A 37 -2.02 -23.23 -7.94
N GLY A 38 -1.68 -24.45 -7.60
CA GLY A 38 -1.40 -24.85 -6.21
C GLY A 38 -0.22 -24.09 -5.55
N ARG A 39 0.69 -23.52 -6.35
CA ARG A 39 1.84 -22.73 -5.89
C ARG A 39 1.51 -21.28 -5.59
N SER A 40 0.33 -20.79 -5.98
CA SER A 40 -0.09 -19.42 -5.69
C SER A 40 -0.22 -19.19 -4.19
N LEU A 41 0.15 -17.99 -3.75
CA LEU A 41 0.01 -17.59 -2.35
C LEU A 41 -1.34 -16.93 -2.10
N VAL A 42 -1.88 -17.19 -0.93
CA VAL A 42 -3.11 -16.54 -0.45
C VAL A 42 -2.82 -15.07 -0.13
N LEU A 43 -3.51 -14.15 -0.82
CA LEU A 43 -3.37 -12.70 -0.67
C LEU A 43 -4.29 -12.13 0.43
N SER A 44 -5.51 -12.65 0.53
CA SER A 44 -6.51 -12.23 1.51
C SER A 44 -7.34 -13.44 1.96
N VAL A 45 -7.84 -13.38 3.21
CA VAL A 45 -8.53 -14.52 3.86
C VAL A 45 -9.73 -13.99 4.62
N SER A 46 -10.89 -14.60 4.44
CA SER A 46 -12.08 -14.32 5.23
C SER A 46 -11.94 -14.80 6.68
N ARG A 47 -12.82 -14.34 7.55
CA ARG A 47 -12.84 -14.74 8.95
C ARG A 47 -13.09 -16.25 9.07
N GLU A 48 -14.01 -16.79 8.31
CA GLU A 48 -14.39 -18.20 8.29
C GLU A 48 -13.23 -19.10 7.85
N ALA A 49 -12.52 -18.72 6.77
CA ALA A 49 -11.33 -19.45 6.35
C ALA A 49 -10.18 -19.35 7.36
N ARG A 50 -10.07 -18.21 8.06
CA ARG A 50 -9.08 -18.04 9.12
C ARG A 50 -9.36 -18.92 10.32
N SER A 51 -10.62 -19.12 10.72
CA SER A 51 -10.98 -20.04 11.81
C SER A 51 -10.65 -21.49 11.49
N GLU A 52 -10.58 -21.84 10.19
CA GLU A 52 -10.13 -23.17 9.72
C GLU A 52 -8.60 -23.25 9.49
N GLY A 53 -7.85 -22.25 9.98
CA GLY A 53 -6.38 -22.26 9.96
C GLY A 53 -5.76 -21.80 8.63
N VAL A 54 -6.53 -21.18 7.72
CA VAL A 54 -5.98 -20.53 6.52
C VAL A 54 -5.45 -19.15 6.86
N PHE A 55 -4.28 -18.77 6.37
CA PHE A 55 -3.69 -17.45 6.61
C PHE A 55 -3.05 -16.86 5.34
N LYS A 56 -2.92 -15.55 5.34
CA LYS A 56 -2.26 -14.80 4.26
C LYS A 56 -0.81 -15.25 4.09
N GLY A 57 -0.39 -15.47 2.83
CA GLY A 57 0.95 -15.97 2.50
C GLY A 57 1.08 -17.50 2.50
N MET A 58 0.02 -18.25 2.86
CA MET A 58 -0.02 -19.70 2.74
C MET A 58 -0.11 -20.11 1.27
N ALA A 59 0.55 -21.21 0.89
CA ALA A 59 0.36 -21.80 -0.43
C ALA A 59 -1.11 -22.26 -0.62
N LEU A 60 -1.69 -21.99 -1.78
CA LEU A 60 -3.10 -22.26 -2.06
C LEU A 60 -3.46 -23.74 -1.90
N GLN A 61 -2.54 -24.63 -2.27
CA GLN A 61 -2.74 -26.07 -2.08
C GLN A 61 -2.89 -26.43 -0.59
N THR A 62 -2.02 -25.93 0.26
CA THR A 62 -2.09 -26.11 1.71
C THR A 62 -3.36 -25.49 2.29
N ALA A 63 -3.78 -24.31 1.78
CA ALA A 63 -5.02 -23.67 2.21
C ALA A 63 -6.25 -24.54 1.89
N ARG A 64 -6.30 -25.16 0.70
CA ARG A 64 -7.38 -26.09 0.30
C ARG A 64 -7.39 -27.37 1.10
N SER A 65 -6.23 -27.92 1.44
CA SER A 65 -6.14 -29.10 2.31
C SER A 65 -6.66 -28.84 3.72
N ARG A 66 -6.45 -27.62 4.25
CA ARG A 66 -6.94 -27.21 5.57
C ARG A 66 -8.42 -26.87 5.60
N CYS A 67 -8.92 -26.30 4.51
CA CYS A 67 -10.29 -25.85 4.36
C CYS A 67 -10.85 -26.39 3.03
N PRO A 68 -11.41 -27.62 2.99
CA PRO A 68 -11.94 -28.22 1.75
C PRO A 68 -13.06 -27.40 1.11
N GLY A 69 -13.84 -26.66 1.92
CA GLY A 69 -14.91 -25.76 1.45
C GLY A 69 -14.42 -24.39 0.96
N LEU A 70 -13.12 -24.16 0.86
CA LEU A 70 -12.54 -22.86 0.52
C LEU A 70 -12.92 -22.40 -0.88
N ARG A 71 -13.60 -21.25 -0.96
CA ARG A 71 -13.86 -20.55 -2.22
C ARG A 71 -12.69 -19.64 -2.56
N VAL A 72 -12.10 -19.82 -3.74
CA VAL A 72 -10.94 -19.04 -4.19
C VAL A 72 -11.37 -18.07 -5.26
N LEU A 73 -11.11 -16.77 -5.02
CA LEU A 73 -11.40 -15.68 -5.94
C LEU A 73 -10.09 -15.14 -6.54
N PRO A 74 -10.08 -14.72 -7.81
CA PRO A 74 -9.01 -13.93 -8.34
C PRO A 74 -9.02 -12.52 -7.71
N PRO A 75 -7.89 -11.81 -7.64
CA PRO A 75 -7.87 -10.41 -7.26
C PRO A 75 -8.60 -9.57 -8.32
N GLU A 76 -9.40 -8.60 -7.87
CA GLU A 76 -10.13 -7.65 -8.72
C GLU A 76 -9.66 -6.22 -8.37
N PRO A 77 -8.47 -5.76 -8.87
CA PRO A 77 -7.87 -4.48 -8.46
C PRO A 77 -8.78 -3.27 -8.73
N ARG A 78 -9.51 -3.28 -9.85
CA ARG A 78 -10.42 -2.17 -10.22
C ARG A 78 -11.56 -2.00 -9.21
N ALA A 79 -12.13 -3.09 -8.74
CA ALA A 79 -13.21 -3.05 -7.74
C ALA A 79 -12.67 -2.58 -6.38
N GLU A 80 -11.47 -3.01 -6.02
CA GLU A 80 -10.81 -2.57 -4.79
C GLU A 80 -10.45 -1.09 -4.83
N GLU A 81 -9.87 -0.60 -5.93
CA GLU A 81 -9.56 0.81 -6.13
C GLU A 81 -10.83 1.69 -6.10
N ALA A 82 -11.94 1.21 -6.69
CA ALA A 82 -13.21 1.90 -6.61
C ALA A 82 -13.71 2.00 -5.17
N ALA A 83 -13.67 0.90 -4.42
CA ALA A 83 -14.07 0.89 -3.01
C ALA A 83 -13.17 1.81 -2.15
N CYS A 84 -11.86 1.85 -2.42
CA CYS A 84 -10.95 2.76 -1.73
C CYS A 84 -11.31 4.23 -2.03
N ARG A 85 -11.61 4.59 -3.28
CA ARG A 85 -12.04 5.95 -3.62
C ARG A 85 -13.35 6.36 -2.92
N GLU A 86 -14.32 5.47 -2.84
CA GLU A 86 -15.56 5.76 -2.12
C GLU A 86 -15.34 5.91 -0.61
N LEU A 87 -14.46 5.09 -0.02
CA LEU A 87 -14.05 5.23 1.38
C LEU A 87 -13.36 6.57 1.62
N ASP A 88 -12.50 7.02 0.71
CA ASP A 88 -11.83 8.32 0.77
C ASP A 88 -12.82 9.48 0.70
N GLN A 89 -13.85 9.38 -0.16
CA GLN A 89 -14.91 10.40 -0.25
C GLN A 89 -15.72 10.50 1.04
N VAL A 90 -16.00 9.38 1.70
CA VAL A 90 -16.67 9.38 3.00
C VAL A 90 -15.76 10.01 4.06
N ALA A 91 -14.47 9.63 4.12
CA ALA A 91 -13.51 10.19 5.08
C ALA A 91 -13.33 11.71 4.92
N ALA A 92 -13.26 12.21 3.68
CA ALA A 92 -13.09 13.62 3.33
C ALA A 92 -14.21 14.53 3.88
N ARG A 93 -15.38 13.98 4.17
CA ARG A 93 -16.50 14.75 4.76
C ARG A 93 -16.29 15.11 6.21
N TYR A 94 -15.50 14.27 6.92
CA TYR A 94 -15.24 14.44 8.35
C TYR A 94 -14.07 15.36 8.60
N THR A 95 -13.03 15.27 7.78
CA THR A 95 -11.83 16.08 7.91
C THR A 95 -11.04 16.11 6.60
N PRO A 96 -10.39 17.24 6.26
CA PRO A 96 -9.42 17.27 5.15
C PRO A 96 -8.11 16.52 5.50
N CYS A 97 -7.86 16.28 6.79
CA CYS A 97 -6.66 15.61 7.26
C CYS A 97 -6.92 14.11 7.45
N TYR A 98 -6.98 13.36 6.34
CA TYR A 98 -7.10 11.91 6.34
C TYR A 98 -6.03 11.25 5.48
N GLU A 99 -5.72 10.00 5.79
CA GLU A 99 -4.67 9.21 5.13
C GLU A 99 -5.15 7.80 4.86
N SER A 100 -5.25 7.43 3.57
CA SER A 100 -5.44 6.04 3.14
C SER A 100 -4.09 5.33 3.12
N ALA A 101 -3.72 4.74 4.25
CA ALA A 101 -2.40 4.13 4.42
C ALA A 101 -2.21 2.85 3.58
N ARG A 102 -3.29 2.10 3.39
CA ARG A 102 -3.38 0.89 2.57
C ARG A 102 -4.85 0.49 2.39
N PRO A 103 -5.20 -0.38 1.43
CA PRO A 103 -6.57 -0.83 1.23
C PRO A 103 -7.26 -1.26 2.52
N GLY A 104 -8.41 -0.65 2.82
CA GLY A 104 -9.18 -0.90 4.03
C GLY A 104 -8.63 -0.31 5.33
N HIS A 105 -7.63 0.57 5.26
CA HIS A 105 -7.06 1.25 6.42
C HIS A 105 -6.99 2.75 6.21
N ILE A 106 -7.80 3.51 6.91
CA ILE A 106 -7.87 4.97 6.80
C ILE A 106 -7.67 5.59 8.17
N TYR A 107 -6.79 6.57 8.26
CA TYR A 107 -6.61 7.43 9.42
C TYR A 107 -7.26 8.77 9.17
N LEU A 108 -7.91 9.32 10.20
CA LEU A 108 -8.49 10.66 10.19
C LEU A 108 -7.98 11.40 11.44
N ASP A 109 -7.53 12.63 11.26
CA ASP A 109 -7.24 13.53 12.37
C ASP A 109 -8.45 14.45 12.58
N LEU A 110 -9.14 14.25 13.69
CA LEU A 110 -10.27 15.07 14.13
C LEU A 110 -9.90 16.03 15.27
N SER A 111 -8.62 16.29 15.48
CA SER A 111 -8.18 17.25 16.50
C SER A 111 -8.77 18.62 16.20
N GLY A 112 -9.41 19.24 17.21
CA GLY A 112 -10.05 20.54 17.06
C GLY A 112 -11.42 20.56 16.37
N THR A 113 -11.97 19.42 15.97
CA THR A 113 -13.28 19.35 15.30
C THR A 113 -14.45 18.99 16.22
N GLU A 114 -14.24 18.99 17.53
CA GLU A 114 -15.25 18.58 18.51
C GLU A 114 -16.54 19.39 18.47
N ARG A 115 -16.46 20.68 18.08
CA ARG A 115 -17.65 21.53 17.91
C ARG A 115 -18.52 21.11 16.71
N LEU A 116 -17.93 20.45 15.70
CA LEU A 116 -18.63 20.00 14.50
C LEU A 116 -19.17 18.57 14.67
N TRP A 117 -18.34 17.69 15.25
CA TRP A 117 -18.63 16.26 15.28
C TRP A 117 -18.91 15.71 16.68
N GLY A 118 -18.78 16.55 17.73
CA GLY A 118 -18.83 16.07 19.12
C GLY A 118 -17.63 15.21 19.48
N PRO A 119 -17.75 14.36 20.52
CA PRO A 119 -16.67 13.47 20.94
C PRO A 119 -16.16 12.58 19.80
N ALA A 120 -14.84 12.39 19.70
CA ALA A 120 -14.22 11.61 18.63
C ALA A 120 -14.75 10.16 18.53
N ARG A 121 -15.15 9.56 19.67
CA ARG A 121 -15.81 8.25 19.70
C ARG A 121 -17.14 8.24 18.94
N ASP A 122 -17.94 9.28 19.11
CA ASP A 122 -19.26 9.38 18.46
C ASP A 122 -19.10 9.68 16.97
N ALA A 123 -18.13 10.53 16.62
CA ALA A 123 -17.74 10.76 15.23
C ALA A 123 -17.29 9.47 14.55
N ALA A 124 -16.47 8.65 15.23
CA ALA A 124 -16.02 7.35 14.73
C ALA A 124 -17.19 6.37 14.54
N SER A 125 -18.17 6.38 15.43
CA SER A 125 -19.39 5.56 15.32
C SER A 125 -20.24 5.99 14.13
N ARG A 126 -20.42 7.29 13.92
CA ARG A 126 -21.14 7.84 12.75
C ARG A 126 -20.43 7.50 11.45
N LEU A 127 -19.13 7.74 11.37
CA LEU A 127 -18.33 7.42 10.20
C LEU A 127 -18.41 5.93 9.83
N ARG A 128 -18.27 5.04 10.81
CA ARG A 128 -18.41 3.59 10.62
C ARG A 128 -19.79 3.20 10.10
N ASN A 129 -20.85 3.78 10.67
CA ASN A 129 -22.22 3.50 10.23
C ASN A 129 -22.47 4.04 8.83
N GLU A 130 -21.98 5.23 8.49
CA GLU A 130 -22.08 5.79 7.15
C GLU A 130 -21.38 4.92 6.11
N ILE A 131 -20.18 4.40 6.41
CA ILE A 131 -19.46 3.45 5.53
C ILE A 131 -20.30 2.18 5.33
N ARG A 132 -20.88 1.63 6.39
CA ARG A 132 -21.74 0.44 6.29
C ARG A 132 -23.00 0.71 5.45
N ASP A 133 -23.68 1.81 5.73
CA ASP A 133 -25.02 2.08 5.17
C ASP A 133 -24.90 2.53 3.69
N ARG A 134 -23.83 3.25 3.33
CA ARG A 134 -23.63 3.72 1.95
C ARG A 134 -22.88 2.76 1.06
N LEU A 135 -21.86 2.08 1.62
CA LEU A 135 -20.95 1.24 0.83
C LEU A 135 -21.16 -0.25 1.08
N GLY A 136 -22.00 -0.63 2.03
CA GLY A 136 -22.16 -2.04 2.41
C GLY A 136 -20.90 -2.67 3.04
N LEU A 137 -19.93 -1.84 3.44
CA LEU A 137 -18.66 -2.28 3.99
C LEU A 137 -18.69 -2.22 5.52
N VAL A 138 -18.43 -3.36 6.13
CA VAL A 138 -18.38 -3.46 7.59
C VAL A 138 -16.95 -3.29 8.08
N GLY A 139 -16.75 -2.34 8.98
CA GLY A 139 -15.46 -2.03 9.54
C GLY A 139 -15.47 -1.79 11.04
N ASN A 140 -14.27 -1.79 11.62
CA ASN A 140 -14.02 -1.42 13.01
C ASN A 140 -13.36 -0.04 13.06
N ALA A 141 -13.60 0.69 14.16
CA ALA A 141 -12.94 1.95 14.42
C ALA A 141 -12.12 1.90 15.71
N GLY A 142 -10.95 2.50 15.68
CA GLY A 142 -10.14 2.76 16.87
C GLY A 142 -9.92 4.26 17.02
N VAL A 143 -10.10 4.78 18.21
CA VAL A 143 -9.88 6.20 18.55
C VAL A 143 -8.78 6.28 19.59
N ALA A 144 -7.78 7.13 19.39
CA ALA A 144 -6.69 7.35 20.33
C ALA A 144 -5.97 8.68 20.06
N GLY A 145 -5.03 9.05 20.94
CA GLY A 145 -4.19 10.24 20.78
C GLY A 145 -3.14 10.14 19.64
N ASN A 146 -2.92 8.96 19.05
CA ASN A 146 -1.93 8.77 17.97
C ASN A 146 -2.31 7.63 17.01
N LYS A 147 -1.60 7.58 15.86
CA LYS A 147 -1.85 6.60 14.79
C LYS A 147 -1.62 5.16 15.23
N LEU A 148 -0.57 4.91 15.99
CA LEU A 148 -0.21 3.57 16.45
C LEU A 148 -1.34 2.95 17.26
N VAL A 149 -1.76 3.65 18.32
CA VAL A 149 -2.74 3.14 19.26
C VAL A 149 -4.12 3.03 18.63
N SER A 150 -4.55 4.03 17.83
CA SER A 150 -5.82 3.97 17.10
C SER A 150 -5.88 2.77 16.12
N SER A 151 -4.76 2.49 15.44
CA SER A 151 -4.65 1.33 14.56
C SER A 151 -4.71 -0.01 15.30
N ILE A 152 -4.07 -0.12 16.44
CA ILE A 152 -4.14 -1.34 17.27
C ILE A 152 -5.55 -1.49 17.85
N ALA A 153 -6.14 -0.40 18.34
CA ALA A 153 -7.49 -0.39 18.89
C ALA A 153 -8.53 -0.91 17.88
N SER A 154 -8.52 -0.41 16.63
CA SER A 154 -9.46 -0.86 15.60
C SER A 154 -9.34 -2.36 15.26
N ARG A 155 -8.15 -2.95 15.44
CA ARG A 155 -7.90 -4.38 15.21
C ARG A 155 -8.15 -5.25 16.44
N ALA A 156 -8.12 -4.64 17.62
CA ALA A 156 -8.38 -5.32 18.89
C ALA A 156 -9.89 -5.46 19.19
N VAL A 157 -10.75 -4.75 18.47
CA VAL A 157 -12.21 -4.92 18.58
C VAL A 157 -12.58 -6.35 18.20
N PRO A 158 -13.17 -7.16 19.09
CA PRO A 158 -13.46 -8.57 18.80
C PRO A 158 -14.58 -8.76 17.78
N PHE A 159 -15.50 -7.80 17.72
CA PHE A 159 -16.64 -7.74 16.80
C PHE A 159 -16.70 -6.36 16.15
N GLU A 160 -17.75 -6.08 15.43
CA GLU A 160 -18.01 -4.76 14.87
C GLU A 160 -18.19 -3.72 15.98
N GLY A 161 -17.38 -2.65 15.94
CA GLY A 161 -17.48 -1.64 16.99
C GLY A 161 -16.45 -0.53 16.90
N VAL A 162 -16.49 0.30 17.94
CA VAL A 162 -15.56 1.40 18.17
C VAL A 162 -14.86 1.19 19.50
N LEU A 163 -13.54 1.18 19.49
CA LEU A 163 -12.73 1.14 20.71
C LEU A 163 -12.03 2.49 20.88
N ASN A 164 -12.35 3.17 21.98
CA ASN A 164 -11.69 4.41 22.37
C ASN A 164 -10.62 4.14 23.42
N VAL A 165 -9.43 4.67 23.20
CA VAL A 165 -8.32 4.66 24.17
C VAL A 165 -8.08 6.11 24.58
N ASP A 166 -8.39 6.42 25.82
CA ASP A 166 -8.25 7.77 26.35
C ASP A 166 -6.78 8.17 26.43
N GLN A 167 -6.53 9.46 26.27
CA GLN A 167 -5.19 10.03 26.34
C GLN A 167 -4.56 9.74 27.72
N GLY A 168 -3.29 9.32 27.71
CA GLY A 168 -2.56 8.90 28.93
C GLY A 168 -2.81 7.44 29.33
N ARG A 169 -3.72 6.72 28.67
CA ARG A 169 -3.97 5.28 28.92
C ARG A 169 -3.40 4.36 27.86
N GLU A 170 -2.63 4.90 26.91
CA GLU A 170 -2.09 4.16 25.76
C GLU A 170 -1.22 2.98 26.18
N ALA A 171 -0.26 3.20 27.08
CA ALA A 171 0.63 2.15 27.58
C ALA A 171 -0.16 1.05 28.32
N GLY A 172 -1.14 1.42 29.15
CA GLY A 172 -1.99 0.48 29.88
C GLY A 172 -2.85 -0.37 28.93
N PHE A 173 -3.38 0.23 27.87
CA PHE A 173 -4.12 -0.48 26.83
C PHE A 173 -3.25 -1.48 26.07
N LEU A 174 -2.02 -1.08 25.72
CA LEU A 174 -1.10 -1.93 24.96
C LEU A 174 -0.51 -3.08 25.79
N ALA A 175 -0.28 -2.85 27.08
CA ALA A 175 0.44 -3.74 28.00
C ALA A 175 0.01 -5.23 27.93
N PRO A 176 -1.27 -5.60 27.93
CA PRO A 176 -1.73 -6.99 27.89
C PRO A 176 -1.68 -7.60 26.48
N LEU A 177 -1.50 -6.81 25.44
CA LEU A 177 -1.58 -7.25 24.06
C LEU A 177 -0.32 -8.02 23.63
N LYS A 178 -0.47 -8.83 22.57
CA LYS A 178 0.65 -9.61 22.01
C LYS A 178 1.67 -8.70 21.33
N VAL A 179 2.95 -8.95 21.57
CA VAL A 179 4.09 -8.16 21.03
C VAL A 179 4.09 -8.03 19.50
N GLY A 180 3.58 -9.02 18.79
CA GLY A 180 3.47 -8.99 17.32
C GLY A 180 2.48 -7.96 16.76
N LEU A 181 1.71 -7.24 17.60
CA LEU A 181 0.85 -6.14 17.16
C LEU A 181 1.61 -4.83 17.01
N VAL A 182 2.81 -4.72 17.59
CA VAL A 182 3.67 -3.53 17.46
C VAL A 182 4.23 -3.46 16.04
N PRO A 183 4.00 -2.35 15.31
CA PRO A 183 4.59 -2.17 13.98
C PRO A 183 6.13 -2.21 14.02
N GLY A 184 6.73 -2.95 13.09
CA GLY A 184 8.17 -3.19 13.05
C GLY A 184 8.59 -4.54 13.64
N ILE A 185 7.67 -5.27 14.28
CA ILE A 185 7.90 -6.65 14.74
C ILE A 185 7.28 -7.62 13.74
N GLY A 186 8.06 -8.02 12.75
CA GLY A 186 7.68 -9.00 11.75
C GLY A 186 7.69 -10.45 12.28
N PRO A 187 7.29 -11.44 11.46
CA PRO A 187 7.18 -12.85 11.88
C PRO A 187 8.48 -13.42 12.49
N VAL A 188 9.63 -13.11 11.89
CA VAL A 188 10.94 -13.60 12.35
C VAL A 188 11.27 -13.04 13.74
N ARG A 189 11.17 -11.71 13.89
CA ARG A 189 11.45 -11.07 15.19
C ARG A 189 10.44 -11.48 16.25
N ARG A 190 9.17 -11.65 15.88
CA ARG A 190 8.15 -12.16 16.80
C ARG A 190 8.49 -13.56 17.30
N LYS A 191 8.95 -14.47 16.42
CA LYS A 191 9.37 -15.81 16.79
C LYS A 191 10.54 -15.76 17.78
N LEU A 192 11.58 -15.00 17.45
CA LEU A 192 12.74 -14.80 18.33
C LEU A 192 12.32 -14.24 19.71
N LEU A 193 11.49 -13.22 19.75
CA LEU A 193 11.00 -12.66 21.01
C LEU A 193 10.22 -13.67 21.85
N SER A 194 9.31 -14.45 21.23
CA SER A 194 8.43 -15.36 21.96
C SER A 194 9.10 -16.69 22.31
N GLU A 195 9.95 -17.26 21.45
CA GLU A 195 10.51 -18.58 21.63
C GLU A 195 11.88 -18.56 22.35
N GLU A 196 12.69 -17.54 22.07
CA GLU A 196 14.05 -17.48 22.65
C GLU A 196 14.15 -16.53 23.85
N LEU A 197 13.40 -15.41 23.83
CA LEU A 197 13.47 -14.40 24.88
C LEU A 197 12.26 -14.42 25.83
N ASN A 198 11.28 -15.30 25.59
CA ASN A 198 10.02 -15.39 26.36
C ASN A 198 9.26 -14.06 26.49
N ILE A 199 9.38 -13.18 25.48
CA ILE A 199 8.69 -11.90 25.38
C ILE A 199 7.44 -12.09 24.52
N VAL A 200 6.27 -12.27 25.12
CA VAL A 200 4.99 -12.55 24.46
C VAL A 200 4.10 -11.33 24.42
N ARG A 201 4.13 -10.52 25.49
CA ARG A 201 3.25 -9.34 25.66
C ARG A 201 4.03 -8.04 25.53
N ILE A 202 3.32 -6.97 25.16
CA ILE A 202 3.91 -5.65 24.96
C ILE A 202 4.50 -5.10 26.26
N ARG A 203 3.89 -5.39 27.42
CA ARG A 203 4.44 -4.98 28.75
C ARG A 203 5.86 -5.51 28.98
N GLU A 204 6.15 -6.73 28.56
CA GLU A 204 7.46 -7.35 28.72
C GLU A 204 8.51 -6.66 27.83
N LEU A 205 8.10 -6.26 26.62
CA LEU A 205 8.93 -5.48 25.70
C LEU A 205 9.16 -4.06 26.24
N ALA A 206 8.13 -3.41 26.77
CA ALA A 206 8.21 -2.07 27.32
C ALA A 206 9.04 -1.95 28.61
N ALA A 207 9.20 -3.07 29.34
CA ALA A 207 10.02 -3.13 30.54
C ALA A 207 11.53 -3.27 30.23
N LEU A 208 11.92 -3.56 29.00
CA LEU A 208 13.33 -3.70 28.62
C LEU A 208 13.94 -2.34 28.28
N ASP A 209 15.19 -2.18 28.66
CA ASP A 209 16.00 -1.03 28.29
C ASP A 209 16.21 -1.00 26.75
N PRO A 210 16.13 0.19 26.09
CA PRO A 210 16.41 0.33 24.66
C PRO A 210 17.76 -0.24 24.23
N ASP A 211 18.80 -0.19 25.08
CA ASP A 211 20.13 -0.72 24.75
C ASP A 211 20.11 -2.25 24.67
N ARG A 212 19.36 -2.91 25.53
CA ARG A 212 19.12 -4.37 25.43
C ARG A 212 18.32 -4.73 24.19
N LEU A 213 17.33 -3.92 23.84
CA LEU A 213 16.55 -4.09 22.62
C LEU A 213 17.40 -3.88 21.35
N ALA A 214 18.49 -3.12 21.42
CA ALA A 214 19.39 -2.90 20.30
C ALA A 214 20.04 -4.19 19.79
N LEU A 215 20.21 -5.19 20.63
CA LEU A 215 20.72 -6.52 20.24
C LEU A 215 19.79 -7.22 19.24
N VAL A 216 18.48 -6.99 19.32
CA VAL A 216 17.47 -7.61 18.44
C VAL A 216 17.06 -6.68 17.30
N PHE A 217 16.92 -5.39 17.58
CA PHE A 217 16.32 -4.41 16.67
C PHE A 217 17.34 -3.46 16.04
N GLY A 218 18.58 -3.44 16.51
CA GLY A 218 19.60 -2.50 16.05
C GLY A 218 19.14 -1.06 16.19
N ARG A 219 19.30 -0.26 15.14
CA ARG A 219 18.91 1.17 15.10
C ARG A 219 17.41 1.42 15.35
N GLN A 220 16.57 0.40 15.26
CA GLN A 220 15.13 0.53 15.48
C GLN A 220 14.70 0.34 16.95
N ALA A 221 15.63 -0.02 17.84
CA ALA A 221 15.34 -0.39 19.23
C ALA A 221 14.55 0.72 19.96
N ARG A 222 15.01 1.96 19.87
CA ARG A 222 14.35 3.11 20.52
C ARG A 222 12.93 3.31 20.01
N VAL A 223 12.72 3.25 18.70
CA VAL A 223 11.40 3.41 18.08
C VAL A 223 10.47 2.26 18.49
N ILE A 224 10.97 1.04 18.58
CA ILE A 224 10.18 -0.12 19.03
C ILE A 224 9.82 0.01 20.50
N HIS A 225 10.73 0.47 21.34
CA HIS A 225 10.47 0.73 22.76
C HIS A 225 9.43 1.83 22.96
N GLU A 226 9.58 2.98 22.28
CA GLU A 226 8.60 4.06 22.30
C GLU A 226 7.21 3.56 21.86
N ARG A 227 7.14 2.75 20.80
CA ARG A 227 5.89 2.11 20.33
C ARG A 227 5.29 1.16 21.38
N ALA A 228 6.11 0.44 22.11
CA ALA A 228 5.63 -0.43 23.20
C ALA A 228 5.02 0.38 24.35
N LEU A 229 5.49 1.59 24.57
CA LEU A 229 4.93 2.56 25.53
C LEU A 229 3.72 3.33 24.98
N GLY A 230 3.31 3.08 23.73
CA GLY A 230 2.21 3.77 23.08
C GLY A 230 2.56 5.17 22.54
N ILE A 231 3.83 5.46 22.41
CA ILE A 231 4.34 6.75 21.90
C ILE A 231 4.53 6.64 20.39
N ASP A 232 3.84 7.50 19.64
CA ASP A 232 3.97 7.62 18.18
C ASP A 232 3.74 9.09 17.76
N PRO A 233 4.79 9.85 17.44
CA PRO A 233 4.68 11.23 17.02
C PRO A 233 4.20 11.39 15.58
N THR A 234 4.06 10.30 14.83
CA THR A 234 3.73 10.33 13.40
C THR A 234 2.39 11.05 13.16
N PRO A 235 2.34 12.10 12.33
CA PRO A 235 1.09 12.76 12.00
C PRO A 235 0.26 11.92 11.02
N VAL A 236 -1.04 12.23 10.94
CA VAL A 236 -1.86 11.82 9.79
C VAL A 236 -1.45 12.70 8.61
N TYR A 237 -1.02 12.06 7.52
CA TYR A 237 -0.62 12.79 6.32
C TYR A 237 -1.85 12.90 5.41
N PRO A 238 -2.31 14.14 5.10
CA PRO A 238 -3.37 14.31 4.12
C PRO A 238 -2.93 13.78 2.76
N LEU A 239 -3.88 13.41 1.91
CA LEU A 239 -3.65 12.88 0.55
C LEU A 239 -2.82 13.80 -0.36
N SER A 240 -2.53 15.02 0.07
CA SER A 240 -1.57 15.93 -0.57
C SER A 240 -0.11 15.47 -0.47
N ARG A 241 0.19 14.29 0.09
CA ARG A 241 1.47 13.66 -0.21
C ARG A 241 1.57 13.52 -1.70
N ALA A 242 2.57 14.19 -2.28
CA ALA A 242 2.85 14.13 -3.70
C ALA A 242 2.57 12.70 -4.20
N PRO A 243 1.66 12.52 -5.15
CA PRO A 243 1.27 11.18 -5.57
C PRO A 243 2.53 10.42 -5.96
N VAL A 244 2.61 9.15 -5.58
CA VAL A 244 3.64 8.23 -6.09
C VAL A 244 2.96 7.38 -7.15
N ILE A 245 3.41 7.49 -8.39
CA ILE A 245 2.96 6.63 -9.47
C ILE A 245 3.99 5.54 -9.63
N ALA A 246 3.59 4.30 -9.38
CA ALA A 246 4.46 3.13 -9.44
C ALA A 246 3.82 2.02 -10.27
N GLU A 247 4.66 1.28 -10.98
CA GLU A 247 4.33 0.04 -11.67
C GLU A 247 5.39 -1.01 -11.37
N GLU A 248 4.96 -2.26 -11.36
CA GLU A 248 5.84 -3.38 -11.04
C GLU A 248 5.52 -4.61 -11.88
N ALA A 249 6.52 -5.43 -12.13
CA ALA A 249 6.38 -6.71 -12.80
C ALA A 249 7.18 -7.79 -12.08
N ALA A 250 6.48 -8.89 -11.77
CA ALA A 250 7.14 -10.15 -11.43
C ALA A 250 7.34 -10.92 -12.74
N LEU A 251 8.59 -11.28 -13.03
CA LEU A 251 8.92 -12.05 -14.21
C LEU A 251 8.52 -13.51 -13.98
N SER A 252 7.77 -14.08 -14.91
CA SER A 252 7.28 -15.48 -14.83
C SER A 252 8.40 -16.50 -14.87
N GLN A 253 9.47 -16.15 -15.55
CA GLN A 253 10.78 -16.82 -15.52
C GLN A 253 11.82 -15.78 -15.14
N GLU A 254 12.68 -16.11 -14.20
CA GLU A 254 13.79 -15.25 -13.82
C GLU A 254 14.73 -15.06 -15.01
N GLU A 255 15.12 -13.82 -15.29
CA GLU A 255 15.78 -13.45 -16.54
C GLU A 255 17.19 -12.88 -16.30
N THR A 256 18.09 -13.12 -17.23
CA THR A 256 19.45 -12.56 -17.25
C THR A 256 19.73 -11.75 -18.53
N ASP A 257 18.85 -11.85 -19.53
CA ASP A 257 18.99 -11.10 -20.77
C ASP A 257 18.63 -9.63 -20.55
N ASP A 258 19.63 -8.77 -20.68
CA ASP A 258 19.49 -7.34 -20.50
C ASP A 258 18.45 -6.74 -21.46
N SER A 259 18.33 -7.26 -22.70
CA SER A 259 17.36 -6.77 -23.68
C SER A 259 15.93 -7.02 -23.21
N ARG A 260 15.65 -8.19 -22.67
CA ARG A 260 14.32 -8.54 -22.11
C ARG A 260 14.01 -7.76 -20.84
N LEU A 261 15.00 -7.58 -19.98
CA LEU A 261 14.85 -6.78 -18.76
C LEU A 261 14.59 -5.31 -19.08
N LEU A 262 15.30 -4.76 -20.08
CA LEU A 262 15.07 -3.40 -20.58
C LEU A 262 13.70 -3.26 -21.24
N GLY A 263 13.26 -4.25 -22.02
CA GLY A 263 11.91 -4.29 -22.59
C GLY A 263 10.82 -4.26 -21.48
N CYS A 264 11.04 -5.01 -20.38
CA CYS A 264 10.15 -4.97 -19.23
C CYS A 264 10.18 -3.60 -18.55
N LEU A 265 11.35 -3.02 -18.32
CA LEU A 265 11.52 -1.68 -17.76
C LEU A 265 10.76 -0.64 -18.59
N TYR A 266 10.91 -0.67 -19.90
CA TYR A 266 10.25 0.27 -20.78
C TYR A 266 8.72 0.20 -20.67
N ARG A 267 8.14 -1.00 -20.67
CA ARG A 267 6.69 -1.19 -20.44
C ARG A 267 6.22 -0.59 -19.11
N LEU A 268 6.99 -0.76 -18.05
CA LEU A 268 6.64 -0.17 -16.75
C LEU A 268 6.70 1.36 -16.78
N VAL A 269 7.72 1.92 -17.45
CA VAL A 269 7.85 3.38 -17.63
C VAL A 269 6.69 3.94 -18.45
N GLU A 270 6.28 3.27 -19.55
CA GLU A 270 5.12 3.67 -20.36
C GLU A 270 3.82 3.70 -19.54
N ARG A 271 3.58 2.67 -18.72
CA ARG A 271 2.40 2.62 -17.87
C ARG A 271 2.39 3.76 -16.86
N CYS A 272 3.53 4.04 -16.24
CA CYS A 272 3.68 5.20 -15.37
C CYS A 272 3.44 6.50 -16.15
N GLY A 273 4.08 6.68 -17.31
CA GLY A 273 3.95 7.86 -18.16
C GLY A 273 2.50 8.16 -18.56
N ARG A 274 1.77 7.12 -19.02
CA ARG A 274 0.34 7.23 -19.34
C ARG A 274 -0.51 7.64 -18.14
N ARG A 275 -0.26 7.07 -16.96
CA ARG A 275 -0.98 7.45 -15.73
C ARG A 275 -0.68 8.89 -15.32
N MET A 276 0.57 9.34 -15.47
CA MET A 276 0.98 10.72 -15.20
C MET A 276 0.31 11.69 -16.18
N ARG A 277 0.33 11.40 -17.47
CA ARG A 277 -0.33 12.23 -18.51
C ARG A 277 -1.84 12.36 -18.28
N LYS A 278 -2.54 11.27 -17.92
CA LYS A 278 -3.97 11.31 -17.57
C LYS A 278 -4.29 12.22 -16.39
N GLN A 279 -3.33 12.41 -15.48
CA GLN A 279 -3.48 13.25 -14.29
C GLN A 279 -2.86 14.64 -14.45
N GLY A 280 -2.25 14.95 -15.60
CA GLY A 280 -1.55 16.20 -15.84
C GLY A 280 -0.35 16.40 -14.91
N LEU A 281 0.40 15.34 -14.62
CA LEU A 281 1.52 15.33 -13.69
C LEU A 281 2.85 15.16 -14.43
N ILE A 282 3.85 15.98 -14.07
CA ILE A 282 5.22 15.90 -14.58
C ILE A 282 6.12 15.44 -13.45
N PRO A 283 6.80 14.28 -13.54
CA PRO A 283 7.63 13.78 -12.47
C PRO A 283 8.95 14.56 -12.39
N GLN A 284 9.41 14.86 -11.17
CA GLN A 284 10.72 15.44 -10.91
C GLN A 284 11.72 14.41 -10.41
N LYS A 285 11.24 13.29 -9.85
CA LYS A 285 12.08 12.20 -9.34
C LYS A 285 11.59 10.86 -9.81
N GLY A 286 12.52 9.95 -10.04
CA GLY A 286 12.27 8.56 -10.43
C GLY A 286 13.10 7.58 -9.59
N GLY A 287 12.61 6.35 -9.46
CA GLY A 287 13.28 5.28 -8.75
C GLY A 287 13.07 3.92 -9.38
N LEU A 288 14.03 3.03 -9.15
CA LEU A 288 14.07 1.66 -9.63
C LEU A 288 14.41 0.73 -8.47
N LEU A 289 13.73 -0.41 -8.40
CA LEU A 289 14.06 -1.55 -7.54
C LEU A 289 14.11 -2.81 -8.40
N LEU A 290 15.19 -3.54 -8.25
CA LEU A 290 15.39 -4.89 -8.80
C LEU A 290 15.44 -5.88 -7.65
N ARG A 291 14.77 -7.02 -7.80
CA ARG A 291 14.94 -8.15 -6.88
C ARG A 291 15.43 -9.34 -7.66
N TYR A 292 16.55 -9.90 -7.20
CA TYR A 292 17.20 -11.04 -7.81
C TYR A 292 16.59 -12.36 -7.32
N ALA A 293 16.92 -13.46 -7.98
CA ALA A 293 16.49 -14.81 -7.65
C ALA A 293 16.88 -15.26 -6.22
N ASP A 294 18.00 -14.76 -5.73
CA ASP A 294 18.50 -14.98 -4.37
C ASP A 294 17.86 -14.05 -3.32
N HIS A 295 16.77 -13.34 -3.69
CA HIS A 295 16.07 -12.37 -2.88
C HIS A 295 16.86 -11.10 -2.49
N ALA A 296 18.09 -10.94 -2.98
CA ALA A 296 18.81 -9.69 -2.82
C ALA A 296 18.12 -8.57 -3.63
N GLU A 297 18.18 -7.37 -3.09
CA GLU A 297 17.60 -6.20 -3.73
C GLU A 297 18.70 -5.22 -4.15
N GLY A 298 18.57 -4.70 -5.35
CA GLY A 298 19.36 -3.59 -5.88
C GLY A 298 18.42 -2.49 -6.34
N GLY A 299 18.84 -1.25 -6.24
CA GLY A 299 17.98 -0.16 -6.71
C GLY A 299 18.56 1.21 -6.42
N GLY A 300 17.94 2.22 -7.00
CA GLY A 300 18.41 3.59 -6.88
C GLY A 300 17.29 4.61 -7.12
N ARG A 301 17.67 5.86 -6.94
CA ARG A 301 16.81 7.02 -7.18
C ARG A 301 17.55 8.01 -8.05
N LEU A 302 16.81 8.77 -8.85
CA LEU A 302 17.36 9.83 -9.70
C LEU A 302 16.47 11.06 -9.67
N THR A 303 17.04 12.21 -10.00
CA THR A 303 16.33 13.45 -10.27
C THR A 303 16.21 13.61 -11.78
N LEU A 304 14.99 13.86 -12.26
CA LEU A 304 14.72 14.08 -13.67
C LEU A 304 14.94 15.55 -13.96
N ILE A 305 15.77 15.84 -14.97
CA ILE A 305 16.09 17.20 -15.41
C ILE A 305 15.30 17.48 -16.68
N GLY A 306 14.39 18.46 -16.61
CA GLY A 306 13.56 18.90 -17.72
C GLY A 306 12.16 18.28 -17.71
N PRO A 307 11.15 18.99 -18.20
CA PRO A 307 9.76 18.57 -18.18
C PRO A 307 9.47 17.65 -19.38
N GLY A 308 9.80 16.36 -19.25
CA GLY A 308 9.40 15.38 -20.24
C GLY A 308 8.00 14.85 -19.98
N PHE A 309 7.06 15.06 -20.90
CA PHE A 309 5.76 14.37 -20.94
C PHE A 309 5.81 13.06 -21.71
N GLN A 310 6.93 12.79 -22.37
CA GLN A 310 7.05 11.69 -23.30
C GLN A 310 7.71 10.49 -22.62
N ASP A 311 7.30 9.30 -23.02
CA ASP A 311 7.89 8.06 -22.48
C ASP A 311 9.40 8.01 -22.72
N GLN A 312 9.88 8.53 -23.85
CA GLN A 312 11.31 8.58 -24.20
C GLN A 312 12.13 9.44 -23.23
N ASP A 313 11.57 10.57 -22.75
CA ASP A 313 12.22 11.46 -21.78
C ASP A 313 12.36 10.79 -20.41
N LEU A 314 11.45 9.88 -20.07
CA LEU A 314 11.48 9.12 -18.82
C LEU A 314 12.36 7.87 -18.95
N TYR A 315 12.34 7.23 -20.11
CA TYR A 315 13.04 5.97 -20.33
C TYR A 315 14.56 6.12 -20.25
N GLY A 316 15.15 7.11 -20.94
CA GLY A 316 16.60 7.29 -20.96
C GLY A 316 17.24 7.37 -19.57
N PRO A 317 16.79 8.25 -18.68
CA PRO A 317 17.28 8.32 -17.30
C PRO A 317 17.05 7.01 -16.51
N MET A 318 15.92 6.32 -16.72
CA MET A 318 15.60 5.07 -16.03
C MET A 318 16.45 3.90 -16.54
N GLU A 319 16.76 3.86 -17.84
CA GLU A 319 17.70 2.91 -18.44
C GLU A 319 19.11 3.09 -17.88
N ALA A 320 19.60 4.34 -17.82
CA ALA A 320 20.90 4.63 -17.22
C ALA A 320 20.97 4.21 -15.75
N LEU A 321 19.87 4.41 -14.98
CA LEU A 321 19.77 3.94 -13.63
C LEU A 321 19.78 2.41 -13.55
N PHE A 322 19.06 1.73 -14.45
CA PHE A 322 19.01 0.27 -14.53
C PHE A 322 20.40 -0.30 -14.77
N LEU A 323 21.12 0.17 -15.80
CA LEU A 323 22.47 -0.30 -16.14
C LEU A 323 23.46 -0.08 -14.98
N LYS A 324 23.31 1.01 -14.24
CA LYS A 324 24.13 1.30 -13.04
C LYS A 324 23.83 0.35 -11.88
N GLN A 325 22.60 -0.12 -11.72
CA GLN A 325 22.16 -0.93 -10.58
C GLN A 325 22.16 -2.43 -10.89
N CYS A 326 21.97 -2.83 -12.14
CA CYS A 326 21.99 -4.24 -12.57
C CYS A 326 23.42 -4.73 -12.80
N THR A 327 24.20 -4.82 -11.71
CA THR A 327 25.63 -5.20 -11.77
C THR A 327 25.88 -6.67 -11.42
N ARG A 328 24.87 -7.37 -10.88
CA ARG A 328 25.02 -8.76 -10.42
C ARG A 328 24.70 -9.72 -11.56
N ARG A 329 25.53 -10.76 -11.70
CA ARG A 329 25.31 -11.88 -12.65
C ARG A 329 24.32 -12.92 -12.07
N VAL A 330 23.22 -12.44 -11.49
CA VAL A 330 22.16 -13.27 -10.90
C VAL A 330 20.86 -12.89 -11.59
N ARG A 331 20.01 -13.86 -11.87
CA ARG A 331 18.72 -13.65 -12.54
C ARG A 331 17.86 -12.66 -11.78
N VAL A 332 17.19 -11.77 -12.51
CA VAL A 332 16.22 -10.82 -11.97
C VAL A 332 14.83 -11.43 -12.03
N GLY A 333 14.13 -11.47 -10.92
CA GLY A 333 12.77 -12.00 -10.82
C GLY A 333 11.69 -10.92 -10.65
N PHE A 334 12.07 -9.67 -10.33
CA PHE A 334 11.12 -8.61 -10.09
C PHE A 334 11.74 -7.24 -10.39
N ILE A 335 10.94 -6.39 -11.05
CA ILE A 335 11.29 -5.01 -11.38
C ILE A 335 10.15 -4.10 -10.89
N ARG A 336 10.49 -3.01 -10.21
CA ARG A 336 9.56 -1.95 -9.83
C ARG A 336 10.14 -0.60 -10.21
N VAL A 337 9.28 0.23 -10.82
CA VAL A 337 9.56 1.62 -11.20
C VAL A 337 8.57 2.51 -10.47
N TRP A 338 9.02 3.67 -9.98
CA TRP A 338 8.12 4.65 -9.38
C TRP A 338 8.61 6.07 -9.63
N PHE A 339 7.65 7.00 -9.71
CA PHE A 339 7.87 8.43 -9.87
C PHE A 339 7.17 9.20 -8.77
N TRP A 340 7.79 10.30 -8.32
CA TRP A 340 7.25 11.16 -7.26
C TRP A 340 7.76 12.59 -7.40
N GLU A 341 7.28 13.52 -6.52
CA GLU A 341 7.51 14.96 -6.62
C GLU A 341 7.11 15.49 -7.99
N PHE A 342 5.78 15.61 -8.18
CA PHE A 342 5.23 16.05 -9.45
C PHE A 342 5.07 17.57 -9.49
N ALA A 343 5.44 18.16 -10.62
CA ALA A 343 5.00 19.49 -11.04
C ALA A 343 3.70 19.38 -11.86
N ARG A 344 2.92 20.43 -11.87
CA ARG A 344 1.85 20.59 -12.86
C ARG A 344 2.39 21.42 -14.03
N PRO A 345 1.92 21.15 -15.28
CA PRO A 345 2.25 22.02 -16.39
C PRO A 345 1.83 23.44 -16.06
N ASP A 346 2.76 24.37 -16.17
CA ASP A 346 2.43 25.78 -16.04
C ASP A 346 1.57 26.17 -17.26
N PRO A 347 0.34 26.68 -17.08
CA PRO A 347 -0.46 27.15 -18.19
C PRO A 347 0.11 28.42 -18.84
N GLN A 348 1.04 29.09 -18.20
CA GLN A 348 1.68 30.28 -18.72
C GLN A 348 2.68 29.87 -19.81
N LEU A 349 2.34 30.13 -21.05
CA LEU A 349 3.25 30.00 -22.18
C LEU A 349 4.46 30.91 -21.95
N SER A 350 5.66 30.32 -21.81
CA SER A 350 6.88 31.11 -21.79
C SER A 350 7.05 31.78 -23.15
N LEU A 351 7.18 33.08 -23.14
CA LEU A 351 7.42 33.88 -24.37
C LEU A 351 8.66 33.41 -25.15
N PHE A 352 9.56 32.70 -24.49
CA PHE A 352 10.86 32.26 -25.04
C PHE A 352 10.95 30.76 -25.32
N ASN A 353 9.94 29.97 -24.93
CA ASN A 353 9.90 28.51 -25.13
C ASN A 353 8.67 28.14 -25.99
N VAL A 354 8.69 28.52 -27.24
CA VAL A 354 7.72 27.99 -28.22
C VAL A 354 8.08 26.52 -28.48
N PRO A 355 7.19 25.56 -28.26
CA PRO A 355 7.45 24.15 -28.54
C PRO A 355 7.89 24.00 -30.01
N SER A 356 8.98 23.32 -30.24
CA SER A 356 9.45 23.06 -31.61
C SER A 356 8.40 22.24 -32.39
N PRO A 357 8.36 22.35 -33.74
CA PRO A 357 7.47 21.50 -34.53
C PRO A 357 7.66 20.01 -34.26
N ASP A 358 8.86 19.59 -33.89
CA ASP A 358 9.17 18.21 -33.50
C ASP A 358 8.58 17.83 -32.16
N ASP A 359 8.55 18.73 -31.19
CA ASP A 359 7.93 18.49 -29.88
C ASP A 359 6.41 18.35 -30.01
N GLN A 360 5.78 19.14 -30.88
CA GLN A 360 4.36 19.05 -31.16
C GLN A 360 4.01 17.70 -31.85
N LYS A 361 4.82 17.25 -32.81
CA LYS A 361 4.65 15.94 -33.46
C LYS A 361 4.77 14.80 -32.43
N LYS A 362 5.80 14.84 -31.60
CA LYS A 362 6.00 13.81 -30.54
C LYS A 362 4.85 13.79 -29.53
N GLN A 363 4.33 14.94 -29.12
CA GLN A 363 3.14 15.02 -28.25
C GLN A 363 1.90 14.44 -28.93
N SER A 364 1.69 14.76 -30.21
CA SER A 364 0.55 14.23 -30.98
C SER A 364 0.65 12.71 -31.14
N LEU A 365 1.85 12.19 -31.40
CA LEU A 365 2.10 10.75 -31.46
C LEU A 365 1.80 10.07 -30.14
N THR A 366 2.31 10.63 -29.02
CA THR A 366 2.08 10.06 -27.69
C THR A 366 0.58 10.01 -27.34
N ARG A 367 -0.19 11.08 -27.68
CA ARG A 367 -1.63 11.11 -27.50
C ARG A 367 -2.35 10.05 -28.35
N ALA A 368 -1.91 9.88 -29.60
CA ALA A 368 -2.48 8.85 -30.47
C ALA A 368 -2.23 7.44 -29.94
N LEU A 369 -1.01 7.16 -29.48
CA LEU A 369 -0.66 5.89 -28.84
C LEU A 369 -1.49 5.63 -27.56
N ASP A 370 -1.63 6.63 -26.71
CA ASP A 370 -2.47 6.53 -25.50
C ASP A 370 -3.94 6.25 -25.86
N HIS A 371 -4.47 6.88 -26.91
CA HIS A 371 -5.82 6.64 -27.38
C HIS A 371 -6.05 5.23 -27.92
N ILE A 372 -5.09 4.71 -28.69
CA ILE A 372 -5.14 3.33 -29.22
C ILE A 372 -5.12 2.35 -28.03
N ARG A 373 -4.23 2.55 -27.05
CA ARG A 373 -4.14 1.70 -25.87
C ARG A 373 -5.38 1.77 -24.99
N ASP A 374 -6.05 2.93 -24.94
CA ASP A 374 -7.32 3.07 -24.21
C ASP A 374 -8.45 2.26 -24.88
N ARG A 375 -8.45 2.16 -26.19
CA ARG A 375 -9.50 1.48 -26.98
C ARG A 375 -9.26 -0.02 -27.12
N TYR A 376 -8.01 -0.43 -27.34
CA TYR A 376 -7.65 -1.80 -27.71
C TYR A 376 -6.83 -2.54 -26.63
N GLY A 377 -6.54 -1.89 -25.51
CA GLY A 377 -5.70 -2.45 -24.44
C GLY A 377 -4.20 -2.16 -24.62
N GLU A 378 -3.43 -2.49 -23.58
CA GLU A 378 -1.99 -2.17 -23.52
C GLU A 378 -1.15 -2.90 -24.55
N THR A 379 -1.61 -4.06 -25.03
CA THR A 379 -0.94 -4.88 -26.03
C THR A 379 -1.33 -4.51 -27.47
N GLY A 380 -2.30 -3.61 -27.66
CA GLY A 380 -2.78 -3.21 -28.99
C GLY A 380 -1.75 -2.47 -29.84
N ILE A 381 -0.79 -1.81 -29.20
CA ILE A 381 0.36 -1.20 -29.84
C ILE A 381 1.52 -1.12 -28.85
N MET A 382 2.68 -1.62 -29.26
CA MET A 382 3.91 -1.61 -28.44
C MET A 382 5.07 -1.05 -29.26
N TYR A 383 6.06 -0.47 -28.59
CA TYR A 383 7.32 -0.15 -29.25
C TYR A 383 8.13 -1.43 -29.46
N GLY A 384 8.87 -1.51 -30.59
CA GLY A 384 9.66 -2.71 -30.93
C GLY A 384 10.70 -3.11 -29.87
N ARG A 385 11.14 -2.20 -29.02
CA ARG A 385 12.00 -2.50 -27.86
C ARG A 385 11.30 -3.31 -26.75
N CYS A 386 9.99 -3.44 -26.80
CA CYS A 386 9.19 -4.19 -25.84
C CYS A 386 8.97 -5.66 -26.23
N GLU A 387 9.32 -6.04 -27.46
CA GLU A 387 9.13 -7.40 -27.98
C GLU A 387 10.32 -8.34 -27.72
N ALA A 388 11.38 -7.86 -27.11
CA ALA A 388 12.56 -8.66 -26.80
C ALA A 388 12.36 -9.66 -25.67
#